data_68e68eab4e6f21a56f685e58572b0f06
#
_entry.id   68e68eab4e6f21a56f685e58572b0f06
#
_cell.length_a   1.000
_cell.length_b   1.000
_cell.length_c   1.000
_cell.angle_alpha   90.00
_cell.angle_beta   90.00
_cell.angle_gamma   90.00
#
_symmetry.space_group_name_H-M   'P 1'
#
loop_
_entity.id
_entity.type
_entity.pdbx_description
1 polymer ?
#
loop_
_entity_poly.entity_id
_entity_poly.type
_entity_poly.pdbx_seq_one_letter_code
_entity_poly.pdbx_strand_id
1 'polypeptide(L)'
;MNKPHKNYRKTKMESHNILNKILQIEHGFQHIIDGIDEIFSTYSKEQCFEFALDLFKHKAYQARMLATMILGRLAAEDNNALCFLKERISTDENWRVQEMLAKAFDEVCKHRGYEMSLPLIEEWLEDDNNPNVIRAVTEGLRIWTSRPFFKENPSVAIALISKHKAHESAYLRKSVGNALKDISKKHCELIRSEVQQWDLSNPQVMFTYKLATKLLK
;
A
#
# COMPACT_ATOMS: atom_id res chain seq x y z
N MET A 1 11.84 -44.48 1.14
CA MET A 1 10.80 -43.59 1.68
C MET A 1 11.35 -42.89 2.92
N ASN A 2 11.37 -41.60 2.98
CA ASN A 2 11.61 -40.65 4.08
C ASN A 2 12.50 -39.47 3.65
N LYS A 3 11.95 -38.49 2.94
CA LYS A 3 12.62 -37.19 2.75
C LYS A 3 11.75 -35.93 2.98
N PRO A 4 10.43 -35.96 3.25
CA PRO A 4 9.70 -34.72 3.43
C PRO A 4 9.91 -34.03 4.80
N HIS A 5 10.11 -34.79 5.89
CA HIS A 5 10.23 -34.25 7.25
C HIS A 5 11.55 -33.50 7.55
N LYS A 6 12.66 -33.84 6.88
CA LYS A 6 13.94 -33.14 7.09
C LYS A 6 13.94 -31.76 6.44
N ASN A 7 13.34 -31.60 5.26
CA ASN A 7 13.24 -30.31 4.59
C ASN A 7 12.34 -29.34 5.36
N TYR A 8 11.19 -29.79 5.85
CA TYR A 8 10.25 -28.95 6.61
C TYR A 8 10.88 -28.37 7.90
N ARG A 9 11.65 -29.15 8.65
CA ARG A 9 12.34 -28.68 9.87
C ARG A 9 13.47 -27.68 9.55
N LYS A 10 14.23 -27.89 8.48
CA LYS A 10 15.29 -26.98 8.03
C LYS A 10 14.69 -25.64 7.60
N THR A 11 13.63 -25.68 6.80
CA THR A 11 12.91 -24.52 6.29
C THR A 11 12.31 -23.68 7.43
N LYS A 12 11.72 -24.31 8.44
CA LYS A 12 11.17 -23.62 9.62
C LYS A 12 12.26 -22.95 10.47
N MET A 13 13.48 -23.50 10.50
CA MET A 13 14.61 -22.93 11.24
C MET A 13 15.20 -21.71 10.50
N GLU A 14 15.26 -21.73 9.19
CA GLU A 14 15.74 -20.62 8.37
C GLU A 14 14.78 -19.40 8.43
N SER A 15 13.47 -19.64 8.37
CA SER A 15 12.46 -18.57 8.54
C SER A 15 12.50 -17.91 9.91
N HIS A 16 12.80 -18.67 10.96
CA HIS A 16 13.00 -18.14 12.32
C HIS A 16 14.24 -17.22 12.39
N ASN A 17 15.31 -17.55 11.68
CA ASN A 17 16.51 -16.74 11.65
C ASN A 17 16.28 -15.39 10.96
N ILE A 18 15.52 -15.37 9.83
CA ILE A 18 15.14 -14.13 9.14
C ILE A 18 14.30 -13.25 10.06
N LEU A 19 13.27 -13.84 10.67
CA LEU A 19 12.41 -13.12 11.61
C LEU A 19 13.21 -12.53 12.78
N ASN A 20 14.11 -13.31 13.39
CA ASN A 20 14.93 -12.84 14.49
C ASN A 20 15.82 -11.65 14.10
N LYS A 21 16.41 -11.65 12.89
CA LYS A 21 17.17 -10.50 12.38
C LYS A 21 16.27 -9.26 12.25
N ILE A 22 15.06 -9.43 11.72
CA ILE A 22 14.10 -8.35 11.52
C ILE A 22 13.63 -7.76 12.86
N LEU A 23 13.36 -8.60 13.85
CA LEU A 23 12.90 -8.17 15.16
C LEU A 23 13.93 -7.36 15.97
N GLN A 24 15.22 -7.48 15.65
CA GLN A 24 16.28 -6.70 16.30
C GLN A 24 16.32 -5.24 15.82
N ILE A 25 15.67 -4.91 14.71
CA ILE A 25 15.68 -3.57 14.14
C ILE A 25 14.37 -2.83 14.47
N GLU A 26 14.49 -1.81 15.31
CA GLU A 26 13.32 -1.09 15.82
C GLU A 26 12.72 -0.11 14.80
N HIS A 27 13.55 0.47 13.91
CA HIS A 27 13.11 1.52 12.99
C HIS A 27 13.50 1.24 11.54
N GLY A 28 12.69 1.75 10.63
CA GLY A 28 12.89 1.58 9.19
C GLY A 28 12.18 0.34 8.62
N PHE A 29 12.37 0.11 7.34
CA PHE A 29 11.74 -1.01 6.62
C PHE A 29 12.67 -1.68 5.60
N GLN A 30 13.89 -1.16 5.37
CA GLN A 30 14.79 -1.71 4.36
C GLN A 30 15.14 -3.18 4.66
N HIS A 31 15.44 -3.49 5.92
CA HIS A 31 15.70 -4.86 6.38
C HIS A 31 14.53 -5.82 6.15
N ILE A 32 13.29 -5.31 6.11
CA ILE A 32 12.09 -6.10 5.78
C ILE A 32 12.08 -6.39 4.28
N ILE A 33 12.38 -5.41 3.44
CA ILE A 33 12.48 -5.60 1.98
C ILE A 33 13.57 -6.61 1.65
N ASP A 34 14.75 -6.48 2.25
CA ASP A 34 15.88 -7.41 2.04
C ASP A 34 15.52 -8.85 2.46
N GLY A 35 14.79 -9.00 3.56
CA GLY A 35 14.29 -10.29 4.04
C GLY A 35 13.31 -10.97 3.09
N ILE A 36 12.56 -10.22 2.30
CA ILE A 36 11.62 -10.79 1.32
C ILE A 36 12.36 -11.54 0.23
N ASP A 37 13.45 -10.97 -0.31
CA ASP A 37 14.22 -11.61 -1.38
C ASP A 37 14.85 -12.92 -0.89
N GLU A 38 15.35 -12.96 0.35
CA GLU A 38 15.84 -14.18 1.00
C GLU A 38 14.73 -15.23 1.12
N ILE A 39 13.50 -14.83 1.52
CA ILE A 39 12.35 -15.73 1.65
C ILE A 39 11.95 -16.31 0.29
N PHE A 40 11.74 -15.48 -0.72
CA PHE A 40 11.30 -15.94 -2.05
C PHE A 40 12.37 -16.75 -2.81
N SER A 41 13.65 -16.60 -2.47
CA SER A 41 14.71 -17.46 -3.00
C SER A 41 14.76 -18.85 -2.35
N THR A 42 14.18 -18.97 -1.15
CA THR A 42 14.28 -20.20 -0.32
C THR A 42 12.99 -21.04 -0.34
N TYR A 43 11.82 -20.37 -0.47
CA TYR A 43 10.49 -20.97 -0.29
C TYR A 43 9.65 -20.93 -1.57
N SER A 44 8.75 -21.92 -1.74
CA SER A 44 7.71 -21.86 -2.77
C SER A 44 6.69 -20.76 -2.45
N LYS A 45 5.88 -20.34 -3.46
CA LYS A 45 4.83 -19.33 -3.27
C LYS A 45 3.82 -19.76 -2.19
N GLU A 46 3.43 -21.03 -2.17
CA GLU A 46 2.52 -21.60 -1.16
C GLU A 46 3.12 -21.53 0.24
N GLN A 47 4.41 -21.87 0.37
CA GLN A 47 5.11 -21.76 1.66
C GLN A 47 5.25 -20.31 2.11
N CYS A 48 5.50 -19.37 1.19
CA CYS A 48 5.54 -17.94 1.48
C CYS A 48 4.17 -17.46 1.97
N PHE A 49 3.08 -17.91 1.36
CA PHE A 49 1.73 -17.53 1.77
C PHE A 49 1.42 -18.02 3.20
N GLU A 50 1.61 -19.31 3.48
CA GLU A 50 1.41 -19.87 4.82
C GLU A 50 2.29 -19.17 5.88
N PHE A 51 3.54 -18.89 5.53
CA PHE A 51 4.44 -18.17 6.41
C PHE A 51 3.95 -16.74 6.70
N ALA A 52 3.44 -16.03 5.68
CA ALA A 52 2.88 -14.70 5.87
C ALA A 52 1.64 -14.73 6.79
N LEU A 53 0.76 -15.73 6.66
CA LEU A 53 -0.39 -15.89 7.55
C LEU A 53 0.03 -16.10 9.02
N ASP A 54 1.10 -16.85 9.24
CA ASP A 54 1.62 -17.07 10.59
C ASP A 54 2.31 -15.81 11.16
N LEU A 55 3.08 -15.11 10.33
CA LEU A 55 3.71 -13.84 10.71
C LEU A 55 2.67 -12.76 11.07
N PHE A 56 1.54 -12.73 10.39
CA PHE A 56 0.50 -11.75 10.69
C PHE A 56 -0.14 -11.93 12.08
N LYS A 57 -0.09 -13.14 12.64
CA LYS A 57 -0.55 -13.42 14.01
C LYS A 57 0.44 -12.96 15.10
N HIS A 58 1.64 -12.54 14.68
CA HIS A 58 2.70 -12.20 15.63
C HIS A 58 2.44 -10.87 16.34
N LYS A 59 2.82 -10.77 17.64
CA LYS A 59 2.64 -9.55 18.43
C LYS A 59 3.49 -8.38 17.92
N ALA A 60 4.72 -8.66 17.46
CA ALA A 60 5.61 -7.63 16.94
C ALA A 60 5.12 -7.12 15.58
N TYR A 61 5.00 -5.81 15.45
CA TYR A 61 4.57 -5.18 14.21
C TYR A 61 5.54 -5.41 13.04
N GLN A 62 6.84 -5.58 13.31
CA GLN A 62 7.84 -5.88 12.27
C GLN A 62 7.52 -7.22 11.56
N ALA A 63 7.08 -8.24 12.30
CA ALA A 63 6.65 -9.50 11.71
C ALA A 63 5.41 -9.31 10.82
N ARG A 64 4.45 -8.49 11.25
CA ARG A 64 3.25 -8.17 10.46
C ARG A 64 3.57 -7.30 9.25
N MET A 65 4.56 -6.40 9.35
CA MET A 65 5.09 -5.66 8.19
C MET A 65 5.70 -6.62 7.15
N LEU A 66 6.50 -7.61 7.60
CA LEU A 66 7.06 -8.63 6.72
C LEU A 66 5.95 -9.45 6.05
N ALA A 67 4.95 -9.89 6.81
CA ALA A 67 3.77 -10.58 6.28
C ALA A 67 3.09 -9.78 5.16
N THR A 68 2.88 -8.49 5.40
CA THR A 68 2.23 -7.58 4.44
C THR A 68 3.01 -7.50 3.13
N MET A 69 4.31 -7.41 3.19
CA MET A 69 5.14 -7.31 1.98
C MET A 69 5.26 -8.65 1.23
N ILE A 70 5.32 -9.78 1.95
CA ILE A 70 5.24 -11.11 1.31
C ILE A 70 3.93 -11.25 0.56
N LEU A 71 2.81 -10.93 1.21
CA LEU A 71 1.49 -10.95 0.59
C LEU A 71 1.40 -9.99 -0.61
N GLY A 72 1.99 -8.80 -0.51
CA GLY A 72 2.05 -7.84 -1.63
C GLY A 72 2.72 -8.42 -2.87
N ARG A 73 3.84 -9.14 -2.71
CA ARG A 73 4.52 -9.80 -3.83
C ARG A 73 3.70 -10.95 -4.40
N LEU A 74 3.01 -11.73 -3.58
CA LEU A 74 2.13 -12.81 -4.02
C LEU A 74 0.86 -12.30 -4.71
N ALA A 75 0.28 -11.22 -4.19
CA ALA A 75 -1.01 -10.68 -4.62
C ALA A 75 -1.04 -10.19 -6.07
N ALA A 76 0.11 -10.02 -6.70
CA ALA A 76 0.20 -9.75 -8.13
C ALA A 76 -0.42 -10.86 -8.97
N GLU A 77 -0.34 -12.12 -8.52
CA GLU A 77 -0.81 -13.32 -9.21
C GLU A 77 -1.83 -14.15 -8.39
N ASP A 78 -1.89 -13.94 -7.06
CA ASP A 78 -2.74 -14.69 -6.14
C ASP A 78 -3.83 -13.81 -5.53
N ASN A 79 -5.07 -14.07 -5.90
CA ASN A 79 -6.23 -13.34 -5.39
C ASN A 79 -6.47 -13.58 -3.88
N ASN A 80 -6.08 -14.72 -3.30
CA ASN A 80 -6.23 -14.95 -1.86
C ASN A 80 -5.30 -14.01 -1.09
N ALA A 81 -4.08 -13.79 -1.58
CA ALA A 81 -3.17 -12.82 -1.00
C ALA A 81 -3.71 -11.39 -1.13
N LEU A 82 -4.30 -11.05 -2.27
CA LEU A 82 -4.91 -9.74 -2.49
C LEU A 82 -6.11 -9.50 -1.56
N CYS A 83 -7.01 -10.47 -1.43
CA CYS A 83 -8.14 -10.41 -0.48
C CYS A 83 -7.64 -10.26 0.96
N PHE A 84 -6.61 -11.01 1.34
CA PHE A 84 -6.06 -10.91 2.71
C PHE A 84 -5.46 -9.53 2.99
N LEU A 85 -4.79 -8.92 2.03
CA LEU A 85 -4.32 -7.53 2.13
C LEU A 85 -5.49 -6.57 2.36
N LYS A 86 -6.54 -6.68 1.56
CA LYS A 86 -7.71 -5.80 1.61
C LYS A 86 -8.50 -5.98 2.91
N GLU A 87 -8.80 -7.23 3.30
CA GLU A 87 -9.76 -7.52 4.37
C GLU A 87 -9.13 -7.63 5.75
N ARG A 88 -7.85 -8.04 5.82
CA ARG A 88 -7.20 -8.35 7.10
C ARG A 88 -6.06 -7.38 7.44
N ILE A 89 -5.11 -7.17 6.51
CA ILE A 89 -3.99 -6.26 6.76
C ILE A 89 -4.48 -4.82 6.94
N SER A 90 -5.45 -4.39 6.18
CA SER A 90 -6.02 -3.04 6.26
C SER A 90 -6.64 -2.70 7.62
N THR A 91 -6.97 -3.71 8.42
CA THR A 91 -7.53 -3.54 9.78
C THR A 91 -6.47 -3.52 10.88
N ASP A 92 -5.17 -3.65 10.55
CA ASP A 92 -4.11 -3.59 11.54
C ASP A 92 -4.05 -2.19 12.18
N GLU A 93 -4.01 -2.13 13.50
CA GLU A 93 -4.00 -0.87 14.25
C GLU A 93 -2.64 -0.14 14.16
N ASN A 94 -1.58 -0.85 13.80
CA ASN A 94 -0.25 -0.27 13.72
C ASN A 94 -0.04 0.47 12.39
N TRP A 95 0.16 1.78 12.47
CA TRP A 95 0.36 2.65 11.32
C TRP A 95 1.52 2.22 10.40
N ARG A 96 2.55 1.55 10.94
CA ARG A 96 3.68 1.04 10.14
C ARG A 96 3.25 -0.13 9.24
N VAL A 97 2.35 -0.99 9.74
CA VAL A 97 1.76 -2.07 8.94
C VAL A 97 0.88 -1.48 7.83
N GLN A 98 0.11 -0.45 8.13
CA GLN A 98 -0.69 0.27 7.12
C GLN A 98 0.18 0.95 6.06
N GLU A 99 1.37 1.45 6.41
CA GLU A 99 2.33 1.95 5.42
C GLU A 99 2.90 0.83 4.54
N MET A 100 3.11 -0.36 5.10
CA MET A 100 3.50 -1.52 4.29
C MET A 100 2.36 -1.97 3.37
N LEU A 101 1.10 -1.87 3.79
CA LEU A 101 -0.05 -2.13 2.91
C LEU A 101 -0.03 -1.22 1.68
N ALA A 102 0.26 0.07 1.85
CA ALA A 102 0.40 1.01 0.74
C ALA A 102 1.53 0.60 -0.23
N LYS A 103 2.68 0.15 0.30
CA LYS A 103 3.79 -0.35 -0.52
C LYS A 103 3.44 -1.66 -1.22
N ALA A 104 2.75 -2.57 -0.53
CA ALA A 104 2.30 -3.84 -1.09
C ALA A 104 1.33 -3.61 -2.26
N PHE A 105 0.40 -2.66 -2.13
CA PHE A 105 -0.52 -2.28 -3.21
C PHE A 105 0.22 -1.70 -4.43
N ASP A 106 1.20 -0.81 -4.21
CA ASP A 106 2.02 -0.28 -5.31
C ASP A 106 2.81 -1.40 -6.02
N GLU A 107 3.33 -2.38 -5.27
CA GLU A 107 4.03 -3.52 -5.86
C GLU A 107 3.11 -4.40 -6.73
N VAL A 108 1.86 -4.62 -6.30
CA VAL A 108 0.84 -5.29 -7.12
C VAL A 108 0.60 -4.53 -8.42
N CYS A 109 0.36 -3.22 -8.34
CA CYS A 109 0.10 -2.39 -9.51
C CYS A 109 1.31 -2.32 -10.46
N LYS A 110 2.52 -2.26 -9.91
CA LYS A 110 3.76 -2.26 -10.67
C LYS A 110 3.96 -3.56 -11.43
N HIS A 111 3.67 -4.70 -10.80
CA HIS A 111 3.83 -6.02 -11.41
C HIS A 111 2.78 -6.26 -12.51
N ARG A 112 1.51 -5.92 -12.26
CA ARG A 112 0.40 -6.07 -13.23
C ARG A 112 0.45 -5.03 -14.36
N GLY A 113 1.14 -3.92 -14.15
CA GLY A 113 1.05 -2.69 -14.95
C GLY A 113 -0.03 -1.75 -14.42
N TYR A 114 0.29 -0.46 -14.30
CA TYR A 114 -0.62 0.52 -13.68
C TYR A 114 -1.92 0.72 -14.48
N GLU A 115 -1.84 0.72 -15.81
CA GLU A 115 -3.02 0.80 -16.68
C GLU A 115 -3.94 -0.41 -16.49
N MET A 116 -3.38 -1.61 -16.49
CA MET A 116 -4.13 -2.85 -16.26
C MET A 116 -4.68 -2.96 -14.84
N SER A 117 -4.12 -2.21 -13.91
CA SER A 117 -4.56 -2.16 -12.50
C SER A 117 -5.67 -1.14 -12.26
N LEU A 118 -6.10 -0.34 -13.25
CA LEU A 118 -7.14 0.67 -13.05
C LEU A 118 -8.42 0.12 -12.41
N PRO A 119 -8.97 -1.03 -12.86
CA PRO A 119 -10.16 -1.59 -12.20
C PRO A 119 -9.95 -1.91 -10.72
N LEU A 120 -8.77 -2.43 -10.37
CA LEU A 120 -8.41 -2.72 -8.98
C LEU A 120 -8.20 -1.43 -8.15
N ILE A 121 -7.58 -0.41 -8.75
CA ILE A 121 -7.38 0.91 -8.14
C ILE A 121 -8.74 1.54 -7.82
N GLU A 122 -9.67 1.51 -8.78
CA GLU A 122 -11.02 2.04 -8.61
C GLU A 122 -11.79 1.25 -7.54
N GLU A 123 -11.77 -0.08 -7.59
CA GLU A 123 -12.40 -0.94 -6.59
C GLU A 123 -11.92 -0.64 -5.16
N TRP A 124 -10.62 -0.45 -4.97
CA TRP A 124 -10.08 -0.14 -3.64
C TRP A 124 -10.35 1.30 -3.21
N LEU A 125 -10.43 2.24 -4.14
CA LEU A 125 -10.83 3.63 -3.85
C LEU A 125 -12.32 3.74 -3.50
N GLU A 126 -13.16 2.82 -3.94
CA GLU A 126 -14.60 2.79 -3.69
C GLU A 126 -14.99 1.98 -2.44
N ASP A 127 -14.01 1.56 -1.62
CA ASP A 127 -14.27 0.81 -0.38
C ASP A 127 -14.69 1.76 0.77
N ASP A 128 -15.98 2.10 0.79
CA ASP A 128 -16.55 2.99 1.80
C ASP A 128 -16.52 2.40 3.23
N ASN A 129 -16.27 1.09 3.37
CA ASN A 129 -16.27 0.43 4.68
C ASN A 129 -14.94 0.58 5.42
N ASN A 130 -13.84 0.79 4.69
CA ASN A 130 -12.52 0.84 5.30
C ASN A 130 -11.63 1.94 4.69
N PRO A 131 -11.54 3.11 5.35
CA PRO A 131 -10.72 4.21 4.85
C PRO A 131 -9.22 3.89 4.72
N ASN A 132 -8.72 2.83 5.39
CA ASN A 132 -7.34 2.40 5.23
C ASN A 132 -7.09 1.72 3.88
N VAL A 133 -8.11 1.10 3.27
CA VAL A 133 -8.02 0.56 1.90
C VAL A 133 -7.85 1.69 0.90
N ILE A 134 -8.71 2.71 0.96
CA ILE A 134 -8.60 3.91 0.11
C ILE A 134 -7.25 4.60 0.33
N ARG A 135 -6.82 4.72 1.60
CA ARG A 135 -5.54 5.31 1.95
C ARG A 135 -4.36 4.50 1.40
N ALA A 136 -4.43 3.18 1.40
CA ALA A 136 -3.37 2.33 0.86
C ALA A 136 -3.14 2.63 -0.64
N VAL A 137 -4.19 2.80 -1.43
CA VAL A 137 -4.09 3.24 -2.83
C VAL A 137 -3.47 4.64 -2.92
N THR A 138 -4.01 5.58 -2.16
CA THR A 138 -3.59 7.00 -2.21
C THR A 138 -2.11 7.15 -1.85
N GLU A 139 -1.64 6.49 -0.79
CA GLU A 139 -0.25 6.55 -0.32
C GLU A 139 0.69 5.65 -1.13
N GLY A 140 0.23 4.50 -1.58
CA GLY A 140 1.00 3.58 -2.42
C GLY A 140 1.36 4.23 -3.75
N LEU A 141 0.40 4.91 -4.35
CA LEU A 141 0.57 5.65 -5.59
C LEU A 141 0.89 7.15 -5.36
N ARG A 142 1.37 7.52 -4.18
CA ARG A 142 1.58 8.92 -3.75
C ARG A 142 2.29 9.79 -4.77
N ILE A 143 3.19 9.20 -5.57
CA ILE A 143 3.88 9.90 -6.66
C ILE A 143 3.21 9.45 -7.98
N TRP A 144 1.89 9.51 -8.05
CA TRP A 144 1.07 8.99 -9.14
C TRP A 144 1.62 9.36 -10.52
N THR A 145 1.86 10.64 -10.76
CA THR A 145 2.36 11.13 -12.06
C THR A 145 3.82 10.77 -12.37
N SER A 146 4.48 10.01 -11.50
CA SER A 146 5.76 9.36 -11.78
C SER A 146 5.62 7.87 -12.11
N ARG A 147 4.39 7.32 -12.00
CA ARG A 147 4.08 5.95 -12.40
C ARG A 147 3.81 5.89 -13.91
N PRO A 148 4.20 4.83 -14.65
CA PRO A 148 4.17 4.80 -16.11
C PRO A 148 2.87 5.35 -16.73
N PHE A 149 1.74 4.72 -16.56
CA PHE A 149 0.45 5.16 -17.15
C PHE A 149 0.06 6.59 -16.72
N PHE A 150 0.16 6.90 -15.42
CA PHE A 150 -0.27 8.17 -14.87
C PHE A 150 0.65 9.35 -15.24
N LYS A 151 1.88 9.08 -15.65
CA LYS A 151 2.79 10.10 -16.15
C LYS A 151 2.26 10.74 -17.44
N GLU A 152 1.68 9.92 -18.32
CA GLU A 152 1.08 10.37 -19.58
C GLU A 152 -0.37 10.81 -19.39
N ASN A 153 -1.04 10.37 -18.32
CA ASN A 153 -2.44 10.63 -18.01
C ASN A 153 -2.62 11.22 -16.61
N PRO A 154 -2.00 12.37 -16.27
CA PRO A 154 -2.03 12.94 -14.92
C PRO A 154 -3.43 13.33 -14.45
N SER A 155 -4.32 13.70 -15.35
CA SER A 155 -5.72 14.04 -15.04
C SER A 155 -6.51 12.86 -14.48
N VAL A 156 -6.19 11.62 -14.89
CA VAL A 156 -6.82 10.41 -14.36
C VAL A 156 -6.47 10.25 -12.88
N ALA A 157 -5.19 10.37 -12.53
CA ALA A 157 -4.77 10.32 -11.13
C ALA A 157 -5.44 11.40 -10.27
N ILE A 158 -5.48 12.63 -10.77
CA ILE A 158 -6.10 13.77 -10.07
C ILE A 158 -7.59 13.50 -9.83
N ALA A 159 -8.32 13.07 -10.84
CA ALA A 159 -9.74 12.79 -10.73
C ALA A 159 -10.04 11.67 -9.72
N LEU A 160 -9.29 10.57 -9.76
CA LEU A 160 -9.45 9.45 -8.84
C LEU A 160 -9.22 9.87 -7.38
N ILE A 161 -8.13 10.58 -7.11
CA ILE A 161 -7.79 11.06 -5.77
C ILE A 161 -8.81 12.08 -5.26
N SER A 162 -9.26 13.00 -6.11
CA SER A 162 -10.17 14.10 -5.75
C SER A 162 -11.57 13.64 -5.33
N LYS A 163 -12.00 12.44 -5.73
CA LYS A 163 -13.27 11.84 -5.28
C LYS A 163 -13.37 11.83 -3.74
N HIS A 164 -12.24 11.69 -3.05
CA HIS A 164 -12.18 11.52 -1.57
C HIS A 164 -11.88 12.82 -0.81
N LYS A 165 -11.98 13.99 -1.44
CA LYS A 165 -11.70 15.30 -0.83
C LYS A 165 -12.56 15.63 0.39
N ALA A 166 -13.79 15.09 0.45
CA ALA A 166 -14.75 15.30 1.53
C ALA A 166 -14.96 14.07 2.42
N HIS A 167 -14.12 13.04 2.33
CA HIS A 167 -14.30 11.80 3.09
C HIS A 167 -14.33 12.08 4.62
N GLU A 168 -15.10 11.30 5.38
CA GLU A 168 -15.26 11.51 6.83
C GLU A 168 -13.96 11.36 7.62
N SER A 169 -13.09 10.42 7.23
CA SER A 169 -11.79 10.22 7.86
C SER A 169 -10.84 11.40 7.58
N ALA A 170 -10.49 12.16 8.61
CA ALA A 170 -9.49 13.22 8.50
C ALA A 170 -8.10 12.69 8.10
N TYR A 171 -7.79 11.45 8.48
CA TYR A 171 -6.54 10.80 8.13
C TYR A 171 -6.45 10.52 6.63
N LEU A 172 -7.55 10.06 6.03
CA LEU A 172 -7.63 9.88 4.57
C LEU A 172 -7.59 11.24 3.84
N ARG A 173 -8.38 12.24 4.28
CA ARG A 173 -8.33 13.58 3.67
C ARG A 173 -6.92 14.19 3.68
N LYS A 174 -6.14 13.94 4.74
CA LYS A 174 -4.74 14.36 4.80
C LYS A 174 -3.90 13.68 3.71
N SER A 175 -4.09 12.38 3.47
CA SER A 175 -3.40 11.64 2.42
C SER A 175 -3.79 12.18 1.03
N VAL A 176 -5.07 12.39 0.79
CA VAL A 176 -5.60 12.98 -0.46
C VAL A 176 -4.98 14.36 -0.73
N GLY A 177 -5.04 15.25 0.25
CA GLY A 177 -4.45 16.60 0.10
C GLY A 177 -2.95 16.56 -0.14
N ASN A 178 -2.21 15.67 0.53
CA ASN A 178 -0.76 15.52 0.32
C ASN A 178 -0.44 14.92 -1.05
N ALA A 179 -1.22 13.96 -1.55
CA ALA A 179 -1.03 13.39 -2.88
C ALA A 179 -1.23 14.45 -3.96
N LEU A 180 -2.32 15.23 -3.90
CA LEU A 180 -2.58 16.32 -4.83
C LEU A 180 -1.50 17.41 -4.75
N LYS A 181 -1.04 17.78 -3.54
CA LYS A 181 0.10 18.68 -3.34
C LYS A 181 1.38 18.15 -4.02
N ASP A 182 1.67 16.86 -3.92
CA ASP A 182 2.86 16.30 -4.54
C ASP A 182 2.74 16.29 -6.08
N ILE A 183 1.53 16.04 -6.61
CA ILE A 183 1.24 16.15 -8.04
C ILE A 183 1.38 17.60 -8.51
N SER A 184 0.96 18.59 -7.73
CA SER A 184 1.03 20.02 -8.09
C SER A 184 2.44 20.51 -8.39
N LYS A 185 3.48 19.86 -7.88
CA LYS A 185 4.88 20.19 -8.17
C LYS A 185 5.22 20.12 -9.67
N LYS A 186 4.53 19.25 -10.43
CA LYS A 186 4.74 19.08 -11.86
C LYS A 186 3.53 19.50 -12.70
N HIS A 187 2.34 19.48 -12.12
CA HIS A 187 1.07 19.69 -12.82
C HIS A 187 0.22 20.74 -12.07
N CYS A 188 0.81 21.91 -11.77
CA CYS A 188 0.14 22.94 -10.97
C CYS A 188 -1.16 23.42 -11.60
N GLU A 189 -1.22 23.62 -12.92
CA GLU A 189 -2.42 24.10 -13.61
C GLU A 189 -3.55 23.07 -13.60
N LEU A 190 -3.24 21.78 -13.70
CA LEU A 190 -4.26 20.72 -13.58
C LEU A 190 -4.86 20.69 -12.17
N ILE A 191 -4.01 20.80 -11.13
CA ILE A 191 -4.50 20.87 -9.74
C ILE A 191 -5.29 22.15 -9.51
N ARG A 192 -4.84 23.31 -10.04
CA ARG A 192 -5.58 24.57 -9.94
C ARG A 192 -6.97 24.47 -10.54
N SER A 193 -7.05 23.93 -11.75
CA SER A 193 -8.33 23.71 -12.46
C SER A 193 -9.26 22.75 -11.69
N GLU A 194 -8.72 21.68 -11.11
CA GLU A 194 -9.48 20.73 -10.31
C GLU A 194 -10.05 21.38 -9.04
N VAL A 195 -9.22 22.06 -8.27
CA VAL A 195 -9.66 22.61 -6.97
C VAL A 195 -10.55 23.85 -7.11
N GLN A 196 -10.54 24.54 -8.25
CA GLN A 196 -11.48 25.65 -8.54
C GLN A 196 -12.94 25.21 -8.56
N GLN A 197 -13.20 23.95 -8.82
CA GLN A 197 -14.54 23.38 -8.87
C GLN A 197 -15.04 22.88 -7.51
N TRP A 198 -14.23 22.98 -6.46
CA TRP A 198 -14.56 22.44 -5.16
C TRP A 198 -15.45 23.39 -4.35
N ASP A 199 -16.46 22.81 -3.68
CA ASP A 199 -17.28 23.56 -2.72
C ASP A 199 -16.52 23.81 -1.42
N LEU A 200 -15.92 24.98 -1.30
CA LEU A 200 -15.13 25.37 -0.13
C LEU A 200 -16.00 25.79 1.09
N SER A 201 -17.33 25.83 0.95
CA SER A 201 -18.23 25.98 2.11
C SER A 201 -18.27 24.73 2.98
N ASN A 202 -17.95 23.57 2.42
CA ASN A 202 -17.82 22.30 3.15
C ASN A 202 -16.47 22.27 3.93
N PRO A 203 -16.49 22.15 5.28
CA PRO A 203 -15.27 22.19 6.10
C PRO A 203 -14.29 21.04 5.78
N GLN A 204 -14.79 19.87 5.37
CA GLN A 204 -13.96 18.72 5.03
C GLN A 204 -13.22 18.98 3.72
N VAL A 205 -13.90 19.49 2.71
CA VAL A 205 -13.30 19.92 1.43
C VAL A 205 -12.29 21.03 1.66
N MET A 206 -12.63 22.03 2.47
CA MET A 206 -11.71 23.14 2.82
C MET A 206 -10.43 22.63 3.48
N PHE A 207 -10.53 21.63 4.36
CA PHE A 207 -9.36 21.00 4.97
C PHE A 207 -8.42 20.39 3.92
N THR A 208 -8.99 19.61 2.98
CA THR A 208 -8.24 18.95 1.91
C THR A 208 -7.66 19.98 0.93
N TYR A 209 -8.44 21.01 0.58
CA TYR A 209 -8.03 22.14 -0.26
C TYR A 209 -6.77 22.83 0.26
N LYS A 210 -6.74 23.19 1.56
CA LYS A 210 -5.58 23.85 2.17
C LYS A 210 -4.30 23.02 2.06
N LEU A 211 -4.40 21.70 2.07
CA LEU A 211 -3.25 20.82 1.88
C LEU A 211 -2.86 20.72 0.41
N ALA A 212 -3.82 20.48 -0.48
CA ALA A 212 -3.61 20.29 -1.92
C ALA A 212 -2.97 21.54 -2.56
N THR A 213 -3.39 22.74 -2.12
CA THR A 213 -2.96 24.03 -2.69
C THR A 213 -1.72 24.62 -2.03
N LYS A 214 -1.14 23.98 -1.01
CA LYS A 214 -0.02 24.53 -0.23
C LYS A 214 1.19 24.99 -1.07
N LEU A 215 1.39 24.40 -2.24
CA LEU A 215 2.49 24.73 -3.15
C LEU A 215 2.03 25.52 -4.40
N LEU A 216 0.73 25.77 -4.55
CA LEU A 216 0.21 26.64 -5.62
C LEU A 216 0.47 28.09 -5.20
N LYS A 217 1.28 28.77 -5.96
CA LYS A 217 1.51 30.21 -5.83
C LYS A 217 0.50 30.99 -6.67
#